data_8f844a2bb5deb9401638e005a92f9ebf
#
_entry.id   8f844a2bb5deb9401638e005a92f9ebf
#
_cell.length_a   1.000
_cell.length_b   1.000
_cell.length_c   1.000
_cell.angle_alpha   90.00
_cell.angle_beta   90.00
_cell.angle_gamma   90.00
#
_symmetry.space_group_name_H-M   'P 1'
#
loop_
_entity.id
_entity.type
_entity.pdbx_description
1 polymer ?
#
loop_
_entity_poly.entity_id
_entity_poly.type
_entity_poly.pdbx_seq_one_letter_code
_entity_poly.pdbx_strand_id
1 'polypeptide(L)'
;MLKTCRGFSLFMNWFNGICAVVCGGWMMLSALVDLPLSWNDWMPLSIYDPFPFHDVFFTSHFWPGLALLLVNGVSNVVALVLRRKGEAEWHRACLVAGILLLCWTITELLIIPNGMSLFYFVLGILQTAAAAVLMKNAVRRTA
;
A
#
# COMPACT_ATOMS: atom_id res chain seq x y z
N MET A 1 -20.43 -2.39 -14.38
CA MET A 1 -19.14 -1.69 -14.30
C MET A 1 -18.99 -0.87 -13.02
N LEU A 2 -19.82 0.15 -12.71
CA LEU A 2 -19.66 0.97 -11.49
C LEU A 2 -19.74 0.18 -10.18
N LYS A 3 -20.68 -0.76 -10.07
CA LYS A 3 -20.78 -1.63 -8.87
C LYS A 3 -19.52 -2.49 -8.69
N THR A 4 -18.96 -2.99 -9.78
CA THR A 4 -17.71 -3.78 -9.76
C THR A 4 -16.52 -2.93 -9.32
N CYS A 5 -16.34 -1.72 -9.89
CA CYS A 5 -15.29 -0.80 -9.48
C CYS A 5 -15.39 -0.43 -8.00
N ARG A 6 -16.63 -0.18 -7.51
CA ARG A 6 -16.88 0.12 -6.10
C ARG A 6 -16.54 -1.06 -5.19
N GLY A 7 -16.99 -2.27 -5.54
CA GLY A 7 -16.66 -3.48 -4.79
C GLY A 7 -15.17 -3.76 -4.74
N PHE A 8 -14.49 -3.63 -5.89
CA PHE A 8 -13.06 -3.83 -6.00
C PHE A 8 -12.26 -2.78 -5.19
N SER A 9 -12.59 -1.48 -5.30
CA SER A 9 -11.93 -0.44 -4.50
C SER A 9 -12.12 -0.66 -3.01
N LEU A 10 -13.30 -1.09 -2.58
CA LEU A 10 -13.55 -1.42 -1.18
C LEU A 10 -12.75 -2.63 -0.72
N PHE A 11 -12.72 -3.69 -1.53
CA PHE A 11 -11.88 -4.86 -1.27
C PHE A 11 -10.41 -4.48 -1.12
N MET A 12 -9.88 -3.66 -2.04
CA MET A 12 -8.48 -3.22 -2.00
C MET A 12 -8.18 -2.40 -0.74
N ASN A 13 -9.08 -1.49 -0.33
CA ASN A 13 -8.87 -0.71 0.88
C ASN A 13 -8.79 -1.61 2.13
N TRP A 14 -9.62 -2.64 2.22
CA TRP A 14 -9.54 -3.61 3.30
C TRP A 14 -8.33 -4.51 3.19
N PHE A 15 -8.14 -5.15 2.05
CA PHE A 15 -7.06 -6.11 1.81
C PHE A 15 -5.68 -5.47 1.99
N ASN A 16 -5.40 -4.43 1.20
CA ASN A 16 -4.10 -3.76 1.25
C ASN A 16 -3.88 -3.03 2.58
N GLY A 17 -4.93 -2.39 3.12
CA GLY A 17 -4.87 -1.72 4.42
C GLY A 17 -4.50 -2.68 5.56
N ILE A 18 -5.19 -3.82 5.67
CA ILE A 18 -4.91 -4.82 6.72
C ILE A 18 -3.53 -5.44 6.51
N CYS A 19 -3.21 -5.89 5.28
CA CYS A 19 -1.91 -6.48 4.98
C CYS A 19 -0.77 -5.53 5.32
N ALA A 20 -0.86 -4.26 4.92
CA ALA A 20 0.19 -3.28 5.17
C ALA A 20 0.31 -2.92 6.66
N VAL A 21 -0.80 -2.84 7.39
CA VAL A 21 -0.76 -2.59 8.85
C VAL A 21 -0.14 -3.79 9.58
N VAL A 22 -0.56 -5.00 9.24
CA VAL A 22 -0.05 -6.21 9.91
C VAL A 22 1.42 -6.45 9.54
N CYS A 23 1.76 -6.45 8.25
CA CYS A 23 3.14 -6.70 7.81
C CYS A 23 4.08 -5.56 8.24
N GLY A 24 3.70 -4.30 8.03
CA GLY A 24 4.49 -3.16 8.45
C GLY A 24 4.69 -3.09 9.96
N GLY A 25 3.63 -3.36 10.72
CA GLY A 25 3.71 -3.47 12.18
C GLY A 25 4.62 -4.61 12.64
N TRP A 26 4.54 -5.78 11.99
CA TRP A 26 5.41 -6.90 12.30
C TRP A 26 6.87 -6.62 11.95
N MET A 27 7.15 -6.00 10.78
CA MET A 27 8.50 -5.55 10.42
C MET A 27 9.09 -4.62 11.50
N MET A 28 8.33 -3.62 11.92
CA MET A 28 8.76 -2.69 12.97
C MET A 28 8.99 -3.40 14.30
N LEU A 29 8.07 -4.29 14.69
CA LEU A 29 8.16 -5.02 15.95
C LEU A 29 9.36 -5.96 15.96
N SER A 30 9.62 -6.69 14.86
CA SER A 30 10.79 -7.55 14.71
C SER A 30 12.12 -6.79 14.74
N ALA A 31 12.11 -5.49 14.47
CA ALA A 31 13.28 -4.63 14.56
C ALA A 31 13.55 -4.11 15.98
N LEU A 32 12.56 -4.17 16.86
CA LEU A 32 12.62 -3.60 18.22
C LEU A 32 12.72 -4.67 19.32
N VAL A 33 12.21 -5.87 19.04
CA VAL A 33 12.10 -6.95 20.05
C VAL A 33 12.49 -8.28 19.40
N ASP A 34 13.18 -9.12 20.14
CA ASP A 34 13.45 -10.50 19.72
C ASP A 34 12.14 -11.30 19.74
N LEU A 35 11.67 -11.62 18.54
CA LEU A 35 10.46 -12.42 18.36
C LEU A 35 10.83 -13.86 17.99
N PRO A 36 10.05 -14.86 18.44
CA PRO A 36 10.23 -16.27 18.04
C PRO A 36 10.17 -16.46 16.51
N LEU A 37 9.46 -15.59 15.82
CA LEU A 37 9.34 -15.52 14.37
C LEU A 37 9.70 -14.10 13.96
N SER A 38 10.95 -13.90 13.57
CA SER A 38 11.46 -12.60 13.14
C SER A 38 11.18 -12.37 11.66
N TRP A 39 11.00 -11.09 11.27
CA TRP A 39 10.91 -10.74 9.86
C TRP A 39 12.21 -11.05 9.11
N ASN A 40 13.36 -11.00 9.79
CA ASN A 40 14.67 -11.39 9.23
C ASN A 40 14.72 -12.85 8.75
N ASP A 41 13.90 -13.74 9.33
CA ASP A 41 13.83 -15.16 8.93
C ASP A 41 13.20 -15.32 7.54
N TRP A 42 12.37 -14.34 7.13
CA TRP A 42 11.66 -14.34 5.85
C TRP A 42 12.34 -13.47 4.80
N MET A 43 12.93 -12.35 5.24
CA MET A 43 13.52 -11.36 4.36
C MET A 43 14.82 -10.84 4.98
N PRO A 44 16.00 -11.31 4.52
CA PRO A 44 17.28 -10.85 5.05
C PRO A 44 17.52 -9.36 4.69
N LEU A 45 18.22 -8.64 5.54
CA LEU A 45 18.50 -7.22 5.34
C LEU A 45 19.30 -6.93 4.06
N SER A 46 20.09 -7.89 3.58
CA SER A 46 20.84 -7.76 2.32
C SER A 46 19.95 -7.50 1.09
N ILE A 47 18.64 -7.70 1.18
CA ILE A 47 17.71 -7.33 0.11
C ILE A 47 17.69 -5.81 -0.14
N TYR A 48 18.11 -5.02 0.85
CA TYR A 48 18.15 -3.56 0.74
C TYR A 48 19.48 -3.01 0.24
N ASP A 49 20.53 -3.84 0.05
CA ASP A 49 21.85 -3.39 -0.41
C ASP A 49 21.81 -2.54 -1.70
N PRO A 50 20.87 -2.78 -2.67
CA PRO A 50 20.75 -1.94 -3.85
C PRO A 50 20.19 -0.53 -3.59
N PHE A 51 19.61 -0.27 -2.40
CA PHE A 51 19.06 1.05 -2.10
C PHE A 51 20.16 2.07 -1.73
N PRO A 52 20.02 3.32 -2.19
CA PRO A 52 20.92 4.39 -1.74
C PRO A 52 20.75 4.60 -0.24
N PHE A 53 21.89 4.81 0.45
CA PHE A 53 21.93 5.00 1.91
C PHE A 53 21.38 3.82 2.72
N HIS A 54 21.51 2.57 2.19
CA HIS A 54 21.05 1.37 2.89
C HIS A 54 21.72 1.24 4.28
N ASP A 55 22.98 1.59 4.41
CA ASP A 55 23.74 1.57 5.67
C ASP A 55 23.15 2.46 6.78
N VAL A 56 22.32 3.44 6.41
CA VAL A 56 21.72 4.38 7.35
C VAL A 56 20.26 4.05 7.63
N PHE A 57 19.48 3.81 6.57
CA PHE A 57 18.01 3.65 6.70
C PHE A 57 17.55 2.19 6.75
N PHE A 58 18.35 1.26 6.27
CA PHE A 58 17.94 -0.14 6.15
C PHE A 58 18.81 -1.09 7.00
N THR A 59 19.35 -0.58 8.10
CA THR A 59 20.07 -1.38 9.11
C THR A 59 19.12 -2.32 9.89
N SER A 60 17.82 -2.12 9.77
CA SER A 60 16.77 -2.96 10.31
C SER A 60 15.48 -2.82 9.48
N HIS A 61 14.51 -3.70 9.72
CA HIS A 61 13.18 -3.62 9.07
C HIS A 61 12.28 -2.51 9.61
N PHE A 62 12.73 -1.69 10.56
CA PHE A 62 11.92 -0.64 11.16
C PHE A 62 11.44 0.39 10.12
N TRP A 63 12.37 0.99 9.38
CA TRP A 63 12.03 2.02 8.40
C TRP A 63 11.22 1.51 7.21
N PRO A 64 11.57 0.37 6.60
CA PRO A 64 10.71 -0.24 5.58
C PRO A 64 9.31 -0.57 6.09
N GLY A 65 9.19 -1.10 7.32
CA GLY A 65 7.92 -1.39 7.94
C GLY A 65 7.09 -0.13 8.20
N LEU A 66 7.71 0.94 8.69
CA LEU A 66 7.05 2.23 8.89
C LEU A 66 6.57 2.82 7.56
N ALA A 67 7.40 2.77 6.52
CA ALA A 67 7.03 3.24 5.19
C ALA A 67 5.84 2.45 4.62
N LEU A 68 5.87 1.11 4.70
CA LEU A 68 4.76 0.25 4.28
C LEU A 68 3.47 0.59 5.05
N LEU A 69 3.56 0.74 6.37
CA LEU A 69 2.45 1.11 7.24
C LEU A 69 1.84 2.45 6.81
N LEU A 70 2.66 3.48 6.62
CA LEU A 70 2.19 4.83 6.29
C LEU A 70 1.65 4.92 4.86
N VAL A 71 2.41 4.42 3.89
CA VAL A 71 2.08 4.56 2.46
C VAL A 71 0.88 3.71 2.09
N ASN A 72 0.88 2.42 2.46
CA ASN A 72 -0.16 1.48 2.06
C ASN A 72 -1.19 1.22 3.17
N GLY A 73 -0.77 1.17 4.44
CA GLY A 73 -1.67 0.93 5.57
C GLY A 73 -2.58 2.12 5.83
N VAL A 74 -1.98 3.24 6.24
CA VAL A 74 -2.75 4.45 6.65
C VAL A 74 -3.58 5.00 5.49
N SER A 75 -3.04 5.07 4.26
CA SER A 75 -3.77 5.59 3.11
C SER A 75 -5.07 4.83 2.83
N ASN A 76 -5.04 3.50 2.92
CA ASN A 76 -6.22 2.65 2.72
C ASN A 76 -7.19 2.72 3.91
N VAL A 77 -6.70 2.79 5.15
CA VAL A 77 -7.54 3.01 6.34
C VAL A 77 -8.23 4.36 6.28
N VAL A 78 -7.52 5.42 5.90
CA VAL A 78 -8.10 6.75 5.68
C VAL A 78 -9.20 6.71 4.62
N ALA A 79 -9.01 5.99 3.53
CA ALA A 79 -10.05 5.81 2.52
C ALA A 79 -11.31 5.15 3.13
N LEU A 80 -11.17 4.13 3.97
CA LEU A 80 -12.31 3.50 4.66
C LEU A 80 -13.03 4.46 5.62
N VAL A 81 -12.29 5.29 6.34
CA VAL A 81 -12.86 6.30 7.25
C VAL A 81 -13.61 7.38 6.46
N LEU A 82 -13.01 7.89 5.38
CA LEU A 82 -13.61 8.91 4.52
C LEU A 82 -14.86 8.43 3.81
N ARG A 83 -15.00 7.14 3.58
CA ARG A 83 -16.25 6.57 3.05
C ARG A 83 -17.47 6.91 3.93
N ARG A 84 -17.30 7.08 5.24
CA ARG A 84 -18.38 7.48 6.15
C ARG A 84 -18.77 8.97 5.99
N LYS A 85 -17.87 9.79 5.45
CA LYS A 85 -18.11 11.22 5.21
C LYS A 85 -18.80 11.50 3.88
N GLY A 86 -18.58 10.64 2.87
CA GLY A 86 -19.21 10.79 1.58
C GLY A 86 -18.50 10.01 0.47
N GLU A 87 -19.21 9.74 -0.62
CA GLU A 87 -18.66 8.97 -1.73
C GLU A 87 -17.55 9.71 -2.49
N ALA A 88 -17.67 11.03 -2.63
CA ALA A 88 -16.65 11.81 -3.33
C ALA A 88 -15.30 11.78 -2.62
N GLU A 89 -15.29 11.95 -1.30
CA GLU A 89 -14.08 11.90 -0.47
C GLU A 89 -13.46 10.50 -0.48
N TRP A 90 -14.30 9.48 -0.40
CA TRP A 90 -13.84 8.09 -0.50
C TRP A 90 -13.19 7.80 -1.86
N HIS A 91 -13.80 8.22 -2.98
CA HIS A 91 -13.25 7.97 -4.32
C HIS A 91 -11.89 8.67 -4.50
N ARG A 92 -11.74 9.90 -4.00
CA ARG A 92 -10.45 10.63 -4.00
C ARG A 92 -9.39 9.87 -3.21
N ALA A 93 -9.74 9.44 -1.99
CA ALA A 93 -8.83 8.67 -1.14
C ALA A 93 -8.43 7.33 -1.77
N CYS A 94 -9.36 6.61 -2.42
CA CYS A 94 -9.05 5.40 -3.17
C CYS A 94 -8.08 5.66 -4.33
N LEU A 95 -8.22 6.78 -5.03
CA LEU A 95 -7.31 7.16 -6.11
C LEU A 95 -5.91 7.44 -5.56
N VAL A 96 -5.83 8.22 -4.47
CA VAL A 96 -4.54 8.51 -3.81
C VAL A 96 -3.87 7.22 -3.34
N ALA A 97 -4.62 6.34 -2.66
CA ALA A 97 -4.09 5.07 -2.19
C ALA A 97 -3.58 4.18 -3.36
N GLY A 98 -4.30 4.15 -4.49
CA GLY A 98 -3.86 3.42 -5.68
C GLY A 98 -2.58 4.01 -6.29
N ILE A 99 -2.48 5.34 -6.39
CA ILE A 99 -1.26 6.02 -6.88
C ILE A 99 -0.08 5.76 -5.95
N LEU A 100 -0.28 5.85 -4.64
CA LEU A 100 0.78 5.56 -3.65
C LEU A 100 1.27 4.11 -3.77
N LEU A 101 0.36 3.15 -3.94
CA LEU A 101 0.71 1.75 -4.17
C LEU A 101 1.52 1.58 -5.46
N LEU A 102 1.15 2.28 -6.55
CA LEU A 102 1.91 2.26 -7.80
C LEU A 102 3.32 2.84 -7.62
N CYS A 103 3.44 4.01 -7.01
CA CYS A 103 4.75 4.62 -6.75
C CYS A 103 5.64 3.69 -5.90
N TRP A 104 5.06 3.08 -4.86
CA TRP A 104 5.75 2.13 -4.01
C TRP A 104 6.27 0.92 -4.80
N THR A 105 5.38 0.26 -5.54
CA THR A 105 5.72 -0.97 -6.27
C THR A 105 6.62 -0.72 -7.48
N ILE A 106 6.52 0.44 -8.15
CA ILE A 106 7.49 0.85 -9.18
C ILE A 106 8.88 0.99 -8.56
N THR A 107 9.00 1.64 -7.40
CA THR A 107 10.29 1.78 -6.72
C THR A 107 10.87 0.42 -6.35
N GLU A 108 10.05 -0.48 -5.80
CA GLU A 108 10.48 -1.86 -5.51
C GLU A 108 10.92 -2.61 -6.77
N LEU A 109 10.14 -2.55 -7.84
CA LEU A 109 10.47 -3.26 -9.09
C LEU A 109 11.74 -2.76 -9.76
N LEU A 110 12.05 -1.47 -9.63
CA LEU A 110 13.28 -0.87 -10.16
C LEU A 110 14.52 -1.27 -9.38
N ILE A 111 14.39 -1.52 -8.08
CA ILE A 111 15.53 -1.75 -7.17
C ILE A 111 15.63 -3.23 -6.79
N ILE A 112 14.51 -3.84 -6.44
CA ILE A 112 14.43 -5.25 -6.01
C ILE A 112 13.30 -5.94 -6.79
N PRO A 113 13.51 -6.27 -8.08
CA PRO A 113 12.48 -6.93 -8.87
C PRO A 113 12.12 -8.30 -8.29
N ASN A 114 10.87 -8.44 -7.87
CA ASN A 114 10.34 -9.68 -7.32
C ASN A 114 8.87 -9.89 -7.69
N GLY A 115 8.39 -11.14 -7.60
CA GLY A 115 7.04 -11.50 -8.00
C GLY A 115 5.95 -10.87 -7.14
N MET A 116 6.22 -10.59 -5.86
CA MET A 116 5.27 -9.95 -4.96
C MET A 116 5.05 -8.48 -5.36
N SER A 117 6.13 -7.75 -5.63
CA SER A 117 6.05 -6.35 -6.10
C SER A 117 5.33 -6.27 -7.45
N LEU A 118 5.57 -7.23 -8.37
CA LEU A 118 4.82 -7.30 -9.63
C LEU A 118 3.33 -7.54 -9.40
N PHE A 119 2.96 -8.44 -8.50
CA PHE A 119 1.57 -8.71 -8.14
C PHE A 119 0.89 -7.45 -7.59
N TYR A 120 1.51 -6.76 -6.62
CA TYR A 120 0.96 -5.51 -6.07
C TYR A 120 0.97 -4.36 -7.06
N PHE A 121 1.91 -4.32 -8.01
CA PHE A 121 1.89 -3.35 -9.11
C PHE A 121 0.64 -3.49 -9.97
N VAL A 122 0.30 -4.72 -10.37
CA VAL A 122 -0.94 -5.00 -11.12
C VAL A 122 -2.18 -4.59 -10.31
N LEU A 123 -2.21 -4.92 -9.02
CA LEU A 123 -3.30 -4.48 -8.14
C LEU A 123 -3.38 -2.95 -8.04
N GLY A 124 -2.26 -2.26 -7.99
CA GLY A 124 -2.18 -0.79 -7.97
C GLY A 124 -2.76 -0.16 -9.24
N ILE A 125 -2.45 -0.72 -10.42
CA ILE A 125 -3.05 -0.30 -11.70
C ILE A 125 -4.58 -0.45 -11.63
N LEU A 126 -5.05 -1.62 -11.22
CA LEU A 126 -6.48 -1.91 -11.16
C LEU A 126 -7.21 -1.02 -10.14
N GLN A 127 -6.61 -0.78 -8.97
CA GLN A 127 -7.15 0.10 -7.94
C GLN A 127 -7.26 1.54 -8.43
N THR A 128 -6.20 2.05 -9.06
CA THR A 128 -6.15 3.41 -9.61
C THR A 128 -7.18 3.58 -10.71
N ALA A 129 -7.27 2.64 -11.66
CA ALA A 129 -8.24 2.66 -12.74
C ALA A 129 -9.69 2.60 -12.21
N ALA A 130 -9.98 1.72 -11.26
CA ALA A 130 -11.30 1.61 -10.65
C ALA A 130 -11.71 2.92 -9.95
N ALA A 131 -10.79 3.52 -9.16
CA ALA A 131 -11.03 4.77 -8.46
C ALA A 131 -11.23 5.95 -9.43
N ALA A 132 -10.45 6.03 -10.51
CA ALA A 132 -10.60 7.05 -11.55
C ALA A 132 -11.99 6.97 -12.24
N VAL A 133 -12.46 5.75 -12.54
CA VAL A 133 -13.80 5.54 -13.09
C VAL A 133 -14.88 6.02 -12.11
N LEU A 134 -14.74 5.73 -10.82
CA LEU A 134 -15.68 6.18 -9.79
C LEU A 134 -15.70 7.70 -9.68
N MET A 135 -14.53 8.35 -9.64
CA MET A 135 -14.42 9.80 -9.60
C MET A 135 -15.07 10.48 -10.81
N LYS A 136 -14.76 10.02 -12.02
CA LYS A 136 -15.34 10.59 -13.25
C LYS A 136 -16.87 10.55 -13.24
N ASN A 137 -17.45 9.47 -12.70
CA ASN A 137 -18.90 9.34 -12.62
C ASN A 137 -19.52 10.17 -11.48
N ALA A 138 -18.79 10.40 -10.38
CA ALA A 138 -19.25 11.30 -9.32
C ALA A 138 -19.34 12.74 -9.83
N VAL A 139 -18.31 13.22 -10.51
CA VAL A 139 -18.30 14.58 -11.10
C VAL A 139 -19.42 14.79 -12.11
N ARG A 140 -19.72 13.80 -12.94
CA ARG A 140 -20.81 13.88 -13.94
C ARG A 140 -22.23 13.94 -13.33
N ARG A 141 -22.39 13.56 -12.08
CA ARG A 141 -23.71 13.61 -11.39
C ARG A 141 -23.94 14.94 -10.69
N THR A 142 -22.90 15.72 -10.48
CA THR A 142 -22.95 17.03 -9.81
C THR A 142 -22.93 18.22 -10.78
N ALA A 143 -22.59 17.97 -12.03
CA ALA A 143 -22.67 18.92 -13.15
C ALA A 143 -24.00 18.78 -13.90
#